data_96762eac5d8b6de022575992b136fd6f
#
_entry.id   96762eac5d8b6de022575992b136fd6f
#
_cell.length_a   1.000
_cell.length_b   1.000
_cell.length_c   1.000
_cell.angle_alpha   90.00
_cell.angle_beta   90.00
_cell.angle_gamma   90.00
#
_symmetry.space_group_name_H-M   'P 1'
#
loop_
_entity.id
_entity.type
_entity.pdbx_description
1 polymer ?
#
loop_
_entity_poly.entity_id
_entity_poly.type
_entity_poly.pdbx_seq_one_letter_code
_entity_poly.pdbx_strand_id
1 'polypeptide(L)'
;MPIYFGNNFAKEPFQFDSVGNNWEQESVNRPNGFPLFHYLQTQKGAGIINIYYKDELSSDHKISQTIELSKGQGILIAPYIPHSYHNKNAPLHSWQTEFATFTGSMEPAFKDIFTENGYWIIDEYKGKEISAAISRAMQHFKERGNDTRTLSVDCYNIMLLLADQTNHSHGKDDPVFSKFIKPVIDTIEDHYMEDISAQQLANSVFVSQQYLSRIFSEFLNCSVYEYLTNYRINKAKELLRCTGKRSSLISQEVGYKDCLLYTSPSPRDRQKS
;
A
#
# COMPACT_ATOMS: atom_id res chain seq x y z
N MET A 1 -14.48 27.69 2.44
CA MET A 1 -13.79 26.37 2.56
C MET A 1 -14.65 25.34 1.86
N PRO A 2 -14.29 24.86 0.70
CA PRO A 2 -15.11 23.83 0.07
C PRO A 2 -14.69 22.45 0.61
N ILE A 3 -15.65 21.75 1.20
CA ILE A 3 -15.61 20.29 1.36
C ILE A 3 -16.63 19.74 0.40
N TYR A 4 -16.24 18.72 -0.33
CA TYR A 4 -17.13 17.97 -1.18
C TYR A 4 -17.31 16.56 -0.63
N PHE A 5 -18.54 16.08 -0.63
CA PHE A 5 -18.91 14.74 -0.21
C PHE A 5 -19.25 13.89 -1.44
N GLY A 6 -18.74 12.70 -1.49
CA GLY A 6 -19.04 11.74 -2.52
C GLY A 6 -20.48 11.22 -2.44
N ASN A 7 -20.94 10.59 -3.50
CA ASN A 7 -22.23 9.94 -3.54
C ASN A 7 -22.12 8.50 -3.00
N ASN A 8 -22.45 8.30 -1.74
CA ASN A 8 -22.38 7.00 -1.06
C ASN A 8 -23.34 5.94 -1.62
N PHE A 9 -24.25 6.31 -2.53
CA PHE A 9 -25.14 5.37 -3.24
C PHE A 9 -24.54 4.90 -4.58
N ALA A 10 -23.46 5.50 -5.05
CA ALA A 10 -22.76 5.06 -6.24
C ALA A 10 -22.03 3.73 -5.97
N LYS A 11 -21.91 2.89 -7.01
CA LYS A 11 -21.21 1.59 -6.95
C LYS A 11 -19.87 1.62 -7.68
N GLU A 12 -19.26 2.79 -7.76
CA GLU A 12 -17.97 2.94 -8.44
C GLU A 12 -16.87 2.19 -7.65
N PRO A 13 -15.83 1.70 -8.35
CA PRO A 13 -14.74 0.94 -7.71
C PRO A 13 -14.03 1.77 -6.64
N PHE A 14 -13.79 3.03 -6.90
CA PHE A 14 -13.11 3.99 -6.03
C PHE A 14 -13.93 5.25 -5.93
N GLN A 15 -14.12 5.74 -4.71
CA GLN A 15 -14.94 6.90 -4.45
C GLN A 15 -14.31 7.74 -3.35
N PHE A 16 -14.47 9.07 -3.45
CA PHE A 16 -14.31 9.92 -2.29
C PHE A 16 -15.53 9.76 -1.38
N ASP A 17 -15.28 9.53 -0.09
CA ASP A 17 -16.27 9.83 0.94
C ASP A 17 -16.30 11.34 1.16
N SER A 18 -15.12 11.94 1.33
CA SER A 18 -14.97 13.39 1.37
C SER A 18 -13.61 13.84 0.83
N VAL A 19 -13.54 15.06 0.32
CA VAL A 19 -12.32 15.72 -0.12
C VAL A 19 -12.40 17.22 0.13
N GLY A 20 -11.31 17.82 0.58
CA GLY A 20 -11.26 19.24 0.88
C GLY A 20 -9.85 19.80 0.92
N ASN A 21 -9.75 21.13 0.74
CA ASN A 21 -8.50 21.87 0.92
C ASN A 21 -8.73 23.18 1.67
N ASN A 22 -7.63 23.84 2.07
CA ASN A 22 -7.65 25.06 2.88
C ASN A 22 -8.53 24.91 4.13
N TRP A 23 -8.54 23.70 4.71
CA TRP A 23 -9.29 23.40 5.90
C TRP A 23 -8.51 23.86 7.13
N GLU A 24 -9.10 24.69 7.98
CA GLU A 24 -8.53 25.05 9.26
C GLU A 24 -8.71 23.86 10.21
N GLN A 25 -7.60 23.19 10.49
CA GLN A 25 -7.63 21.90 11.16
C GLN A 25 -7.74 22.06 12.66
N GLU A 26 -8.85 21.62 13.19
CA GLU A 26 -9.07 21.50 14.64
C GLU A 26 -8.40 20.24 15.19
N SER A 27 -8.22 20.22 16.52
CA SER A 27 -7.73 19.01 17.20
C SER A 27 -8.78 17.90 17.14
N VAL A 28 -8.33 16.71 16.80
CA VAL A 28 -9.18 15.52 16.70
C VAL A 28 -8.56 14.38 17.50
N ASN A 29 -9.41 13.64 18.20
CA ASN A 29 -9.03 12.42 18.90
C ASN A 29 -9.94 11.27 18.43
N ARG A 30 -9.34 10.23 17.85
CA ARG A 30 -10.02 9.05 17.32
C ARG A 30 -9.48 7.78 17.96
N PRO A 31 -9.86 7.46 19.19
CA PRO A 31 -9.33 6.31 19.92
C PRO A 31 -9.66 4.96 19.27
N ASN A 32 -10.71 4.90 18.44
CA ASN A 32 -11.08 3.70 17.66
C ASN A 32 -10.72 3.83 16.18
N GLY A 33 -9.91 4.83 15.80
CA GLY A 33 -9.59 5.13 14.42
C GLY A 33 -10.75 5.77 13.65
N PHE A 34 -10.58 5.88 12.35
CA PHE A 34 -11.58 6.30 11.38
C PHE A 34 -11.93 5.10 10.49
N PRO A 35 -13.18 4.89 10.06
CA PRO A 35 -13.56 3.66 9.36
C PRO A 35 -13.05 3.56 7.91
N LEU A 36 -12.52 4.65 7.35
CA LEU A 36 -12.05 4.73 5.97
C LEU A 36 -10.56 5.08 5.91
N PHE A 37 -9.93 4.83 4.76
CA PHE A 37 -8.63 5.41 4.47
C PHE A 37 -8.71 6.93 4.50
N HIS A 38 -7.81 7.55 5.25
CA HIS A 38 -7.81 8.98 5.50
C HIS A 38 -6.44 9.58 5.18
N TYR A 39 -6.38 10.36 4.13
CA TYR A 39 -5.21 11.18 3.80
C TYR A 39 -5.37 12.58 4.37
N LEU A 40 -4.30 13.10 4.98
CA LEU A 40 -4.20 14.45 5.53
C LEU A 40 -2.83 15.04 5.16
N GLN A 41 -2.80 16.27 4.63
CA GLN A 41 -1.58 16.98 4.26
C GLN A 41 -1.59 18.39 4.80
N THR A 42 -0.44 18.85 5.29
CA THR A 42 -0.25 20.23 5.75
C THR A 42 -0.06 21.17 4.58
N GLN A 43 -0.95 22.15 4.43
CA GLN A 43 -0.81 23.25 3.47
C GLN A 43 -0.11 24.46 4.07
N LYS A 44 -0.40 24.78 5.36
CA LYS A 44 0.19 25.88 6.09
C LYS A 44 0.28 25.55 7.57
N GLY A 45 1.34 26.03 8.23
CA GLY A 45 1.61 25.71 9.62
C GLY A 45 2.27 24.34 9.79
N ALA A 46 2.03 23.69 10.91
CA ALA A 46 2.51 22.34 11.21
C ALA A 46 1.53 21.63 12.16
N GLY A 47 1.38 20.32 11.98
CA GLY A 47 0.58 19.47 12.83
C GLY A 47 1.39 18.39 13.54
N ILE A 48 0.87 17.94 14.66
CA ILE A 48 1.35 16.76 15.39
C ILE A 48 0.32 15.66 15.26
N ILE A 49 0.76 14.50 14.83
CA ILE A 49 -0.05 13.28 14.73
C ILE A 49 0.47 12.28 15.75
N ASN A 50 -0.40 11.78 16.60
CA ASN A 50 -0.08 10.67 17.51
C ASN A 50 -0.79 9.42 17.03
N ILE A 51 -0.04 8.35 16.81
CA ILE A 51 -0.56 7.01 16.53
C ILE A 51 -0.54 6.24 17.84
N TYR A 52 -1.62 5.53 18.12
CA TYR A 52 -1.78 4.74 19.33
C TYR A 52 -1.77 3.25 19.02
N TYR A 53 -1.31 2.46 19.98
CA TYR A 53 -1.56 1.01 19.99
C TYR A 53 -2.43 0.66 21.20
N LYS A 54 -3.22 -0.38 21.05
CA LYS A 54 -4.00 -0.93 22.16
C LYS A 54 -3.09 -1.86 22.95
N ASP A 55 -2.87 -1.54 24.22
CA ASP A 55 -2.18 -2.45 25.13
C ASP A 55 -3.11 -3.63 25.43
N GLU A 56 -2.67 -4.86 25.14
CA GLU A 56 -3.47 -6.08 25.39
C GLU A 56 -3.76 -6.30 26.88
N LEU A 57 -2.98 -5.65 27.77
CA LEU A 57 -3.07 -5.81 29.22
C LEU A 57 -3.81 -4.65 29.92
N SER A 58 -4.11 -3.56 29.20
CA SER A 58 -4.84 -2.41 29.76
C SER A 58 -5.84 -1.86 28.76
N SER A 59 -6.90 -1.24 29.27
CA SER A 59 -7.88 -0.51 28.43
C SER A 59 -7.32 0.80 27.86
N ASP A 60 -6.11 1.19 28.23
CA ASP A 60 -5.52 2.48 27.89
C ASP A 60 -4.77 2.41 26.57
N HIS A 61 -4.97 3.43 25.73
CA HIS A 61 -4.22 3.61 24.49
C HIS A 61 -2.91 4.34 24.82
N LYS A 62 -1.78 3.68 24.49
CA LYS A 62 -0.45 4.29 24.61
C LYS A 62 -0.03 4.87 23.27
N ILE A 63 0.66 6.01 23.30
CA ILE A 63 1.26 6.60 22.10
C ILE A 63 2.36 5.65 21.63
N SER A 64 2.20 5.12 20.40
CA SER A 64 3.21 4.34 19.72
C SER A 64 4.23 5.23 19.03
N GLN A 65 3.73 6.26 18.34
CA GLN A 65 4.58 7.19 17.61
C GLN A 65 3.96 8.58 17.55
N THR A 66 4.81 9.59 17.64
CA THR A 66 4.47 11.01 17.41
C THR A 66 5.16 11.47 16.14
N ILE A 67 4.39 12.02 15.20
CA ILE A 67 4.83 12.44 13.87
C ILE A 67 4.54 13.92 13.73
N GLU A 68 5.53 14.69 13.32
CA GLU A 68 5.35 16.09 12.93
C GLU A 68 5.15 16.17 11.41
N LEU A 69 4.10 16.87 10.98
CA LEU A 69 3.84 17.16 9.57
C LEU A 69 4.06 18.64 9.30
N SER A 70 5.14 18.95 8.64
CA SER A 70 5.45 20.29 8.13
C SER A 70 4.74 20.54 6.79
N LYS A 71 4.80 21.80 6.31
CA LYS A 71 4.19 22.20 5.05
C LYS A 71 4.62 21.28 3.90
N GLY A 72 3.66 20.80 3.11
CA GLY A 72 3.84 19.90 1.99
C GLY A 72 3.87 18.42 2.37
N GLN A 73 4.12 18.09 3.65
CA GLN A 73 4.12 16.73 4.13
C GLN A 73 2.71 16.25 4.46
N GLY A 74 2.45 14.97 4.24
CA GLY A 74 1.16 14.34 4.50
C GLY A 74 1.29 13.00 5.22
N ILE A 75 0.15 12.45 5.59
CA ILE A 75 0.02 11.11 6.15
C ILE A 75 -1.23 10.45 5.57
N LEU A 76 -1.09 9.19 5.16
CA LEU A 76 -2.21 8.30 4.90
C LEU A 76 -2.38 7.40 6.13
N ILE A 77 -3.59 7.28 6.65
CA ILE A 77 -3.94 6.43 7.79
C ILE A 77 -4.96 5.40 7.32
N ALA A 78 -4.69 4.13 7.60
CA ALA A 78 -5.59 3.02 7.29
C ALA A 78 -6.84 3.02 8.19
N PRO A 79 -7.92 2.33 7.78
CA PRO A 79 -9.11 2.20 8.59
C PRO A 79 -8.82 1.63 9.98
N TYR A 80 -9.52 2.20 10.98
CA TYR A 80 -9.50 1.76 12.38
C TYR A 80 -8.17 1.88 13.11
N ILE A 81 -7.16 2.57 12.55
CA ILE A 81 -5.93 2.89 13.28
C ILE A 81 -6.21 4.00 14.29
N PRO A 82 -6.04 3.76 15.60
CA PRO A 82 -6.23 4.75 16.63
C PRO A 82 -5.23 5.89 16.49
N HIS A 83 -5.72 7.13 16.43
CA HIS A 83 -4.87 8.30 16.26
C HIS A 83 -5.50 9.58 16.80
N SER A 84 -4.66 10.56 17.05
CA SER A 84 -5.08 11.95 17.24
C SER A 84 -4.19 12.88 16.44
N TYR A 85 -4.69 14.08 16.20
CA TYR A 85 -3.89 15.14 15.63
C TYR A 85 -4.31 16.51 16.13
N HIS A 86 -3.35 17.43 16.19
CA HIS A 86 -3.55 18.80 16.63
C HIS A 86 -2.53 19.75 16.03
N ASN A 87 -2.86 21.03 16.06
CA ASN A 87 -1.95 22.08 15.62
C ASN A 87 -0.74 22.16 16.57
N LYS A 88 0.48 22.03 16.02
CA LYS A 88 1.73 22.13 16.78
C LYS A 88 1.90 23.46 17.49
N ASN A 89 1.45 24.55 16.86
CA ASN A 89 1.71 25.93 17.28
C ASN A 89 0.46 26.63 17.83
N ALA A 90 -0.54 25.88 18.28
CA ALA A 90 -1.73 26.48 18.90
C ALA A 90 -1.37 27.22 20.19
N PRO A 91 -2.02 28.39 20.49
CA PRO A 91 -3.01 29.08 19.65
C PRO A 91 -2.41 30.14 18.70
N LEU A 92 -1.07 30.26 18.60
CA LEU A 92 -0.40 31.38 17.93
C LEU A 92 -0.54 31.39 16.39
N HIS A 93 -0.66 30.21 15.80
CA HIS A 93 -0.75 30.06 14.33
C HIS A 93 -1.80 29.03 13.96
N SER A 94 -2.50 29.23 12.83
CA SER A 94 -3.42 28.24 12.30
C SER A 94 -2.68 27.10 11.60
N TRP A 95 -3.25 25.90 11.65
CA TRP A 95 -2.83 24.77 10.86
C TRP A 95 -3.86 24.53 9.77
N GLN A 96 -3.47 24.74 8.52
CA GLN A 96 -4.32 24.51 7.36
C GLN A 96 -3.91 23.24 6.66
N THR A 97 -4.91 22.44 6.31
CA THR A 97 -4.73 21.11 5.71
C THR A 97 -5.56 20.96 4.44
N GLU A 98 -5.17 20.01 3.64
CA GLU A 98 -6.02 19.35 2.66
C GLU A 98 -6.15 17.88 3.03
N PHE A 99 -7.26 17.27 2.63
CA PHE A 99 -7.55 15.90 2.99
C PHE A 99 -8.40 15.20 1.93
N ALA A 100 -8.35 13.88 1.95
CA ALA A 100 -9.26 13.01 1.21
C ALA A 100 -9.55 11.75 2.02
N THR A 101 -10.81 11.31 2.03
CA THR A 101 -11.23 10.03 2.57
C THR A 101 -11.79 9.17 1.44
N PHE A 102 -11.45 7.89 1.46
CA PHE A 102 -11.66 6.98 0.34
C PHE A 102 -12.54 5.81 0.73
N THR A 103 -13.42 5.43 -0.19
CA THR A 103 -14.29 4.25 -0.10
C THR A 103 -14.48 3.64 -1.49
N GLY A 104 -15.33 2.65 -1.63
CA GLY A 104 -15.70 2.04 -2.90
C GLY A 104 -15.71 0.52 -2.86
N SER A 105 -16.21 -0.11 -3.92
CA SER A 105 -16.33 -1.58 -3.99
C SER A 105 -14.98 -2.30 -4.06
N MET A 106 -13.90 -1.59 -4.44
CA MET A 106 -12.52 -2.11 -4.50
C MET A 106 -11.66 -1.71 -3.29
N GLU A 107 -12.25 -1.12 -2.25
CA GLU A 107 -11.53 -0.78 -1.01
C GLU A 107 -10.73 -1.95 -0.41
N PRO A 108 -11.23 -3.20 -0.39
CA PRO A 108 -10.45 -4.33 0.13
C PRO A 108 -9.12 -4.56 -0.60
N ALA A 109 -9.04 -4.25 -1.91
CA ALA A 109 -7.82 -4.39 -2.67
C ALA A 109 -6.72 -3.40 -2.25
N PHE A 110 -7.09 -2.29 -1.60
CA PHE A 110 -6.11 -1.34 -1.06
C PHE A 110 -5.44 -1.84 0.21
N LYS A 111 -6.12 -2.63 1.01
CA LYS A 111 -5.51 -3.24 2.21
C LYS A 111 -4.29 -4.09 1.86
N ASP A 112 -4.29 -4.68 0.66
CA ASP A 112 -3.17 -5.49 0.17
C ASP A 112 -2.01 -4.63 -0.35
N ILE A 113 -2.29 -3.38 -0.75
CA ILE A 113 -1.29 -2.42 -1.23
C ILE A 113 -0.62 -1.68 -0.06
N PHE A 114 -1.38 -1.43 1.01
CA PHE A 114 -0.94 -0.70 2.18
C PHE A 114 -0.64 -1.67 3.32
N THR A 115 0.64 -2.02 3.50
CA THR A 115 1.09 -3.05 4.44
C THR A 115 1.46 -2.52 5.84
N GLU A 116 1.36 -3.38 6.79
CA GLU A 116 1.90 -3.59 8.13
C GLU A 116 1.77 -2.49 9.20
N ASN A 117 2.12 -1.22 8.97
CA ASN A 117 2.10 -0.21 10.04
C ASN A 117 0.78 0.54 10.18
N GLY A 118 -0.14 0.38 9.22
CA GLY A 118 -1.44 1.05 9.21
C GLY A 118 -1.39 2.56 8.93
N TYR A 119 -0.23 3.15 8.67
CA TYR A 119 -0.07 4.54 8.23
C TYR A 119 1.21 4.73 7.40
N TRP A 120 1.24 5.79 6.57
CA TRP A 120 2.38 6.14 5.70
C TRP A 120 2.59 7.65 5.71
N ILE A 121 3.85 8.05 5.91
CA ILE A 121 4.25 9.44 5.86
C ILE A 121 4.60 9.77 4.40
N ILE A 122 4.04 10.85 3.89
CA ILE A 122 4.24 11.35 2.53
C ILE A 122 5.17 12.57 2.61
N ASP A 123 6.25 12.55 1.86
CA ASP A 123 7.18 13.66 1.81
C ASP A 123 6.64 14.88 1.01
N GLU A 124 7.35 16.00 1.09
CA GLU A 124 6.94 17.24 0.42
C GLU A 124 6.89 17.11 -1.11
N TYR A 125 7.79 16.31 -1.71
CA TYR A 125 7.85 16.17 -3.16
C TYR A 125 6.59 15.48 -3.68
N LYS A 126 6.26 14.35 -3.10
CA LYS A 126 5.06 13.59 -3.45
C LYS A 126 3.77 14.28 -3.00
N GLY A 127 3.82 14.96 -1.87
CA GLY A 127 2.72 15.80 -1.40
C GLY A 127 2.30 16.84 -2.44
N LYS A 128 3.23 17.43 -3.20
CA LYS A 128 2.89 18.37 -4.30
C LYS A 128 2.09 17.69 -5.41
N GLU A 129 2.43 16.46 -5.80
CA GLU A 129 1.69 15.71 -6.82
C GLU A 129 0.28 15.37 -6.35
N ILE A 130 0.15 14.93 -5.10
CA ILE A 130 -1.14 14.60 -4.50
C ILE A 130 -2.00 15.86 -4.35
N SER A 131 -1.43 16.98 -3.90
CA SER A 131 -2.13 18.26 -3.80
C SER A 131 -2.69 18.73 -5.15
N ALA A 132 -1.90 18.58 -6.22
CA ALA A 132 -2.36 18.87 -7.58
C ALA A 132 -3.53 17.96 -8.00
N ALA A 133 -3.49 16.68 -7.65
CA ALA A 133 -4.56 15.74 -7.94
C ALA A 133 -5.84 16.04 -7.13
N ILE A 134 -5.71 16.38 -5.83
CA ILE A 134 -6.82 16.83 -4.98
C ILE A 134 -7.46 18.10 -5.56
N SER A 135 -6.65 19.08 -5.95
CA SER A 135 -7.14 20.32 -6.54
C SER A 135 -7.94 20.07 -7.82
N ARG A 136 -7.49 19.13 -8.66
CA ARG A 136 -8.22 18.70 -9.88
C ARG A 136 -9.55 18.04 -9.54
N ALA A 137 -9.55 17.10 -8.58
CA ALA A 137 -10.78 16.45 -8.13
C ALA A 137 -11.81 17.48 -7.62
N MET A 138 -11.37 18.44 -6.82
CA MET A 138 -12.23 19.51 -6.31
C MET A 138 -12.76 20.40 -7.43
N GLN A 139 -11.97 20.67 -8.46
CA GLN A 139 -12.44 21.40 -9.65
C GLN A 139 -13.53 20.61 -10.39
N HIS A 140 -13.37 19.30 -10.56
CA HIS A 140 -14.38 18.43 -11.17
C HIS A 140 -15.68 18.41 -10.36
N PHE A 141 -15.60 18.33 -9.02
CA PHE A 141 -16.78 18.47 -8.16
C PHE A 141 -17.51 19.81 -8.40
N LYS A 142 -16.75 20.90 -8.52
CA LYS A 142 -17.31 22.22 -8.74
C LYS A 142 -17.97 22.38 -10.11
N GLU A 143 -17.34 21.84 -11.15
CA GLU A 143 -17.78 22.03 -12.55
C GLU A 143 -18.85 21.03 -12.97
N ARG A 144 -18.78 19.79 -12.48
CA ARG A 144 -19.59 18.67 -12.95
C ARG A 144 -20.50 18.09 -11.87
N GLY A 145 -20.48 18.66 -10.67
CA GLY A 145 -21.22 18.11 -9.53
C GLY A 145 -20.74 16.69 -9.18
N ASN A 146 -21.68 15.81 -8.90
CA ASN A 146 -21.39 14.41 -8.58
C ASN A 146 -21.32 13.51 -9.84
N ASP A 147 -20.56 13.89 -10.86
CA ASP A 147 -20.18 12.96 -11.94
C ASP A 147 -19.30 11.85 -11.38
N THR A 148 -19.95 10.77 -10.94
CA THR A 148 -19.31 9.68 -10.19
C THR A 148 -18.18 9.01 -10.97
N ARG A 149 -18.27 8.95 -12.32
CA ARG A 149 -17.22 8.33 -13.15
C ARG A 149 -15.95 9.16 -13.18
N THR A 150 -16.05 10.45 -13.44
CA THR A 150 -14.89 11.35 -13.42
C THR A 150 -14.25 11.38 -12.04
N LEU A 151 -15.05 11.47 -10.99
CA LEU A 151 -14.58 11.48 -9.61
C LEU A 151 -13.96 10.16 -9.19
N SER A 152 -14.44 9.03 -9.71
CA SER A 152 -13.83 7.71 -9.47
C SER A 152 -12.44 7.61 -10.10
N VAL A 153 -12.23 8.19 -11.28
CA VAL A 153 -10.91 8.26 -11.93
C VAL A 153 -9.96 9.15 -11.13
N ASP A 154 -10.42 10.31 -10.65
CA ASP A 154 -9.61 11.18 -9.80
C ASP A 154 -9.24 10.51 -8.47
N CYS A 155 -10.20 9.83 -7.84
CA CYS A 155 -9.97 9.06 -6.63
C CYS A 155 -8.91 7.99 -6.86
N TYR A 156 -9.06 7.18 -7.91
CA TYR A 156 -8.10 6.14 -8.26
C TYR A 156 -6.71 6.71 -8.55
N ASN A 157 -6.62 7.83 -9.26
CA ASN A 157 -5.34 8.50 -9.51
C ASN A 157 -4.64 8.92 -8.21
N ILE A 158 -5.36 9.51 -7.25
CA ILE A 158 -4.78 9.86 -5.94
C ILE A 158 -4.31 8.61 -5.20
N MET A 159 -5.08 7.53 -5.25
CA MET A 159 -4.73 6.27 -4.61
C MET A 159 -3.49 5.63 -5.24
N LEU A 160 -3.31 5.72 -6.56
CA LEU A 160 -2.07 5.27 -7.22
C LEU A 160 -0.86 6.11 -6.77
N LEU A 161 -1.03 7.44 -6.66
CA LEU A 161 0.02 8.30 -6.13
C LEU A 161 0.39 7.97 -4.67
N LEU A 162 -0.57 7.59 -3.87
CA LEU A 162 -0.35 7.13 -2.49
C LEU A 162 0.31 5.75 -2.44
N ALA A 163 -0.12 4.81 -3.28
CA ALA A 163 0.43 3.47 -3.37
C ALA A 163 1.91 3.44 -3.82
N ASP A 164 2.31 4.35 -4.68
CA ASP A 164 3.69 4.50 -5.14
C ASP A 164 4.67 4.79 -3.99
N GLN A 165 4.19 5.32 -2.87
CA GLN A 165 4.99 5.56 -1.66
C GLN A 165 5.30 4.29 -0.88
N THR A 166 4.42 3.29 -0.91
CA THR A 166 4.66 2.02 -0.20
C THR A 166 5.81 1.24 -0.84
N ASN A 167 6.05 1.46 -2.14
CA ASN A 167 7.18 0.89 -2.86
C ASN A 167 8.49 1.69 -2.66
N HIS A 168 8.42 2.93 -2.13
CA HIS A 168 9.58 3.80 -1.93
C HIS A 168 10.04 3.91 -0.46
N SER A 169 9.26 3.45 0.52
CA SER A 169 9.65 3.52 1.94
C SER A 169 10.85 2.62 2.29
N HIS A 170 11.18 1.64 1.41
CA HIS A 170 12.45 0.92 1.39
C HIS A 170 13.04 0.98 -0.02
N GLY A 171 13.27 2.22 -0.50
CA GLY A 171 13.49 2.54 -1.89
C GLY A 171 14.81 2.01 -2.45
N LYS A 172 14.90 2.08 -3.76
CA LYS A 172 16.07 1.76 -4.60
C LYS A 172 17.36 2.44 -4.17
N ASP A 173 17.28 3.43 -3.28
CA ASP A 173 18.42 4.17 -2.70
C ASP A 173 18.87 3.62 -1.34
N ASP A 174 18.17 2.62 -0.76
CA ASP A 174 18.64 1.97 0.47
C ASP A 174 19.91 1.13 0.15
N PRO A 175 21.04 1.40 0.82
CA PRO A 175 22.27 0.64 0.60
C PRO A 175 22.10 -0.88 0.83
N VAL A 176 21.22 -1.29 1.76
CA VAL A 176 20.91 -2.70 2.04
C VAL A 176 20.12 -3.30 0.88
N PHE A 177 19.10 -2.59 0.38
CA PHE A 177 18.34 -3.02 -0.78
C PHE A 177 19.24 -3.18 -2.01
N SER A 178 19.98 -2.14 -2.37
CA SER A 178 20.85 -2.13 -3.55
C SER A 178 21.97 -3.17 -3.46
N LYS A 179 22.52 -3.41 -2.26
CA LYS A 179 23.65 -4.31 -2.05
C LYS A 179 23.26 -5.78 -1.94
N PHE A 180 22.11 -6.08 -1.34
CA PHE A 180 21.74 -7.46 -0.99
C PHE A 180 20.43 -7.92 -1.64
N ILE A 181 19.39 -7.08 -1.68
CA ILE A 181 18.06 -7.49 -2.15
C ILE A 181 17.99 -7.47 -3.68
N LYS A 182 18.40 -6.36 -4.30
CA LYS A 182 18.36 -6.19 -5.76
C LYS A 182 19.14 -7.29 -6.51
N PRO A 183 20.40 -7.64 -6.13
CA PRO A 183 21.12 -8.73 -6.80
C PRO A 183 20.45 -10.10 -6.62
N VAL A 184 19.78 -10.34 -5.48
CA VAL A 184 19.03 -11.58 -5.26
C VAL A 184 17.79 -11.64 -6.15
N ILE A 185 17.06 -10.53 -6.28
CA ILE A 185 15.93 -10.41 -7.22
C ILE A 185 16.41 -10.70 -8.64
N ASP A 186 17.46 -10.01 -9.10
CA ASP A 186 18.00 -10.19 -10.45
C ASP A 186 18.42 -11.65 -10.71
N THR A 187 19.07 -12.29 -9.74
CA THR A 187 19.44 -13.71 -9.83
C THR A 187 18.20 -14.61 -9.93
N ILE A 188 17.15 -14.34 -9.16
CA ILE A 188 15.90 -15.10 -9.27
C ILE A 188 15.25 -14.92 -10.64
N GLU A 189 15.20 -13.69 -11.15
CA GLU A 189 14.58 -13.37 -12.44
C GLU A 189 15.33 -13.95 -13.62
N ASP A 190 16.66 -14.00 -13.55
CA ASP A 190 17.50 -14.58 -14.60
C ASP A 190 17.51 -16.12 -14.59
N HIS A 191 17.38 -16.73 -13.40
CA HIS A 191 17.56 -18.16 -13.20
C HIS A 191 16.31 -18.88 -12.66
N TYR A 192 15.11 -18.27 -12.71
CA TYR A 192 13.89 -18.82 -12.09
C TYR A 192 13.52 -20.24 -12.53
N MET A 193 13.97 -20.68 -13.70
CA MET A 193 13.75 -22.04 -14.22
C MET A 193 14.60 -23.10 -13.51
N GLU A 194 15.66 -22.69 -12.85
CA GLU A 194 16.63 -23.57 -12.20
C GLU A 194 16.23 -23.89 -10.74
N ASP A 195 16.89 -24.88 -10.15
CA ASP A 195 16.68 -25.25 -8.76
C ASP A 195 17.49 -24.33 -7.84
N ILE A 196 16.87 -23.18 -7.47
CA ILE A 196 17.50 -22.14 -6.66
C ILE A 196 17.12 -22.34 -5.21
N SER A 197 18.12 -22.41 -4.30
CA SER A 197 17.91 -22.43 -2.86
C SER A 197 18.19 -21.08 -2.22
N ALA A 198 17.49 -20.77 -1.12
CA ALA A 198 17.73 -19.55 -0.34
C ALA A 198 19.19 -19.46 0.17
N GLN A 199 19.84 -20.62 0.44
CA GLN A 199 21.24 -20.66 0.83
C GLN A 199 22.18 -20.23 -0.32
N GLN A 200 21.92 -20.66 -1.55
CA GLN A 200 22.71 -20.24 -2.70
C GLN A 200 22.59 -18.73 -2.95
N LEU A 201 21.36 -18.20 -2.85
CA LEU A 201 21.12 -16.77 -2.98
C LEU A 201 21.79 -15.94 -1.86
N ALA A 202 21.78 -16.44 -0.62
CA ALA A 202 22.48 -15.78 0.48
C ALA A 202 24.01 -15.78 0.26
N ASN A 203 24.55 -16.89 -0.24
CA ASN A 203 25.99 -17.00 -0.56
C ASN A 203 26.39 -16.04 -1.70
N SER A 204 25.55 -15.82 -2.71
CA SER A 204 25.85 -14.91 -3.83
C SER A 204 26.03 -13.46 -3.40
N VAL A 205 25.40 -13.05 -2.30
CA VAL A 205 25.50 -11.70 -1.71
C VAL A 205 26.31 -11.67 -0.41
N PHE A 206 27.02 -12.77 -0.10
CA PHE A 206 27.94 -12.91 1.05
C PHE A 206 27.29 -12.67 2.42
N VAL A 207 26.07 -13.16 2.63
CA VAL A 207 25.37 -13.08 3.92
C VAL A 207 24.89 -14.46 4.40
N SER A 208 24.44 -14.55 5.64
CA SER A 208 23.78 -15.76 6.13
C SER A 208 22.36 -15.88 5.57
N GLN A 209 21.86 -17.11 5.41
CA GLN A 209 20.48 -17.35 4.97
C GLN A 209 19.46 -16.69 5.89
N GLN A 210 19.67 -16.71 7.20
CA GLN A 210 18.79 -16.08 8.19
C GLN A 210 18.74 -14.55 8.00
N TYR A 211 19.90 -13.93 7.78
CA TYR A 211 19.97 -12.49 7.52
C TYR A 211 19.26 -12.14 6.22
N LEU A 212 19.52 -12.87 5.13
CA LEU A 212 18.84 -12.66 3.86
C LEU A 212 17.32 -12.81 4.02
N SER A 213 16.84 -13.88 4.65
CA SER A 213 15.41 -14.12 4.85
C SER A 213 14.73 -12.98 5.61
N ARG A 214 15.38 -12.45 6.65
CA ARG A 214 14.88 -11.32 7.43
C ARG A 214 14.76 -10.06 6.58
N ILE A 215 15.88 -9.61 5.95
CA ILE A 215 15.87 -8.37 5.17
C ILE A 215 14.97 -8.51 3.91
N PHE A 216 14.93 -9.68 3.28
CA PHE A 216 14.08 -9.92 2.11
C PHE A 216 12.60 -9.80 2.47
N SER A 217 12.18 -10.37 3.61
CA SER A 217 10.82 -10.20 4.12
C SER A 217 10.52 -8.76 4.53
N GLU A 218 11.49 -8.07 5.13
CA GLU A 218 11.36 -6.66 5.54
C GLU A 218 11.15 -5.72 4.34
N PHE A 219 11.86 -5.95 3.22
CA PHE A 219 11.78 -5.11 2.03
C PHE A 219 10.64 -5.48 1.07
N LEU A 220 10.27 -6.77 0.99
CA LEU A 220 9.35 -7.28 -0.04
C LEU A 220 8.07 -7.91 0.54
N ASN A 221 7.93 -7.94 1.85
CA ASN A 221 6.79 -8.52 2.58
C ASN A 221 6.45 -9.96 2.16
N CYS A 222 7.46 -10.70 1.69
CA CYS A 222 7.34 -12.12 1.34
C CYS A 222 8.67 -12.83 1.53
N SER A 223 8.63 -14.14 1.66
CA SER A 223 9.86 -14.94 1.67
C SER A 223 10.48 -15.04 0.28
N VAL A 224 11.79 -15.35 0.23
CA VAL A 224 12.51 -15.64 -1.02
C VAL A 224 11.80 -16.72 -1.85
N TYR A 225 11.30 -17.77 -1.17
CA TYR A 225 10.58 -18.87 -1.83
C TYR A 225 9.23 -18.42 -2.40
N GLU A 226 8.47 -17.62 -1.69
CA GLU A 226 7.20 -17.05 -2.17
C GLU A 226 7.44 -16.13 -3.37
N TYR A 227 8.49 -15.31 -3.34
CA TYR A 227 8.85 -14.46 -4.47
C TYR A 227 9.14 -15.31 -5.72
N LEU A 228 10.03 -16.31 -5.62
CA LEU A 228 10.35 -17.24 -6.72
C LEU A 228 9.09 -17.94 -7.24
N THR A 229 8.24 -18.43 -6.35
CA THR A 229 6.98 -19.12 -6.70
C THR A 229 6.05 -18.18 -7.47
N ASN A 230 5.83 -16.97 -6.97
CA ASN A 230 4.99 -15.96 -7.62
C ASN A 230 5.53 -15.56 -8.98
N TYR A 231 6.85 -15.40 -9.10
CA TYR A 231 7.51 -15.10 -10.37
C TYR A 231 7.28 -16.21 -11.40
N ARG A 232 7.51 -17.48 -11.03
CA ARG A 232 7.24 -18.66 -11.88
C ARG A 232 5.77 -18.74 -12.31
N ILE A 233 4.83 -18.53 -11.40
CA ILE A 233 3.39 -18.55 -11.69
C ILE A 233 3.03 -17.42 -12.68
N ASN A 234 3.58 -16.23 -12.51
CA ASN A 234 3.33 -15.12 -13.44
C ASN A 234 3.91 -15.41 -14.83
N LYS A 235 5.10 -15.99 -14.93
CA LYS A 235 5.67 -16.46 -16.21
C LYS A 235 4.84 -17.58 -16.83
N ALA A 236 4.33 -18.52 -16.04
CA ALA A 236 3.41 -19.55 -16.54
C ALA A 236 2.11 -18.96 -17.11
N LYS A 237 1.52 -17.98 -16.42
CA LYS A 237 0.32 -17.26 -16.91
C LYS A 237 0.60 -16.53 -18.23
N GLU A 238 1.77 -15.92 -18.38
CA GLU A 238 2.21 -15.25 -19.60
C GLU A 238 2.29 -16.26 -20.75
N LEU A 239 3.00 -17.38 -20.55
CA LEU A 239 3.13 -18.44 -21.54
C LEU A 239 1.79 -19.08 -21.94
N LEU A 240 0.87 -19.28 -20.99
CA LEU A 240 -0.48 -19.77 -21.25
C LEU A 240 -1.30 -18.82 -22.12
N ARG A 241 -1.11 -17.50 -21.98
CA ARG A 241 -1.82 -16.49 -22.80
C ARG A 241 -1.21 -16.30 -24.18
N CYS A 242 0.12 -16.41 -24.29
CA CYS A 242 0.86 -16.08 -25.50
C CYS A 242 1.20 -17.29 -26.36
N THR A 243 1.03 -18.52 -25.86
CA THR A 243 1.40 -19.75 -26.59
C THR A 243 0.32 -20.81 -26.54
N GLY A 244 0.27 -21.70 -27.51
CA GLY A 244 -0.60 -22.89 -27.51
C GLY A 244 0.00 -24.10 -26.78
N LYS A 245 1.04 -23.93 -25.97
CA LYS A 245 1.74 -25.01 -25.27
C LYS A 245 0.85 -25.69 -24.24
N ARG A 246 1.04 -27.00 -24.05
CA ARG A 246 0.33 -27.72 -22.97
C ARG A 246 0.84 -27.29 -21.60
N SER A 247 -0.04 -27.28 -20.61
CA SER A 247 0.28 -26.86 -19.23
C SER A 247 1.45 -27.65 -18.62
N SER A 248 1.59 -28.94 -18.98
CA SER A 248 2.73 -29.78 -18.53
C SER A 248 4.08 -29.32 -19.07
N LEU A 249 4.14 -28.81 -20.30
CA LEU A 249 5.36 -28.24 -20.88
C LEU A 249 5.66 -26.89 -20.25
N ILE A 250 4.64 -26.05 -20.03
CA ILE A 250 4.79 -24.74 -19.39
C ILE A 250 5.29 -24.92 -17.96
N SER A 251 4.78 -25.89 -17.19
CA SER A 251 5.25 -26.13 -15.83
C SER A 251 6.76 -26.48 -15.80
N GLN A 252 7.23 -27.28 -16.74
CA GLN A 252 8.66 -27.60 -16.86
C GLN A 252 9.48 -26.37 -17.25
N GLU A 253 9.00 -25.57 -18.21
CA GLU A 253 9.67 -24.34 -18.66
C GLU A 253 9.79 -23.29 -17.57
N VAL A 254 8.89 -23.26 -16.60
CA VAL A 254 8.97 -22.31 -15.47
C VAL A 254 9.63 -22.92 -14.22
N GLY A 255 10.25 -24.10 -14.33
CA GLY A 255 11.08 -24.68 -13.27
C GLY A 255 10.37 -25.62 -12.29
N TYR A 256 9.19 -26.16 -12.64
CA TYR A 256 8.54 -27.23 -11.88
C TYR A 256 8.87 -28.60 -12.49
N LYS A 257 9.53 -29.46 -11.72
CA LYS A 257 9.99 -30.79 -12.19
C LYS A 257 8.86 -31.81 -12.33
N ASP A 258 7.76 -31.68 -11.57
CA ASP A 258 6.62 -32.60 -11.57
C ASP A 258 5.29 -31.87 -11.68
N CYS A 259 4.53 -32.17 -12.72
CA CYS A 259 3.15 -31.75 -12.91
C CYS A 259 2.14 -32.51 -12.01
N LEU A 260 2.62 -33.50 -11.23
CA LEU A 260 1.77 -34.44 -10.48
C LEU A 260 1.29 -33.95 -9.11
N LEU A 261 1.75 -32.80 -8.62
CA LEU A 261 1.30 -32.26 -7.33
C LEU A 261 -0.15 -31.73 -7.34
N TYR A 262 -0.81 -31.65 -8.51
CA TYR A 262 -2.22 -31.23 -8.63
C TYR A 262 -3.20 -32.35 -8.92
N THR A 263 -2.80 -33.62 -8.83
CA THR A 263 -3.72 -34.76 -8.89
C THR A 263 -4.20 -35.22 -7.49
N SER A 264 -4.37 -34.30 -6.56
CA SER A 264 -5.23 -34.59 -5.41
C SER A 264 -6.68 -34.60 -5.93
N PRO A 265 -7.42 -35.71 -5.83
CA PRO A 265 -8.79 -35.78 -6.31
C PRO A 265 -9.62 -34.71 -5.60
N SER A 266 -10.36 -33.94 -6.40
CA SER A 266 -11.29 -32.93 -5.90
C SER A 266 -12.19 -33.55 -4.83
N PRO A 267 -12.59 -32.81 -3.79
CA PRO A 267 -13.57 -33.31 -2.81
C PRO A 267 -14.84 -33.87 -3.45
N ARG A 268 -15.18 -33.49 -4.69
CA ARG A 268 -16.30 -34.03 -5.47
C ARG A 268 -16.07 -35.45 -6.00
N ASP A 269 -14.83 -35.88 -6.16
CA ASP A 269 -14.52 -37.23 -6.70
C ASP A 269 -14.51 -38.29 -5.59
N ARG A 270 -14.48 -37.90 -4.33
CA ARG A 270 -14.59 -38.81 -3.15
C ARG A 270 -16.00 -39.26 -2.81
N GLN A 271 -17.02 -38.70 -3.44
CA GLN A 271 -18.44 -39.03 -3.17
C GLN A 271 -19.04 -40.08 -4.12
N LYS A 272 -18.24 -40.68 -5.01
CA LYS A 272 -18.70 -41.69 -5.99
C LYS A 272 -18.05 -43.06 -5.86
N SER A 273 -17.56 -43.40 -4.66
CA SER A 273 -17.13 -44.78 -4.34
C SER A 273 -17.87 -45.31 -3.13
#